data_4121b9a324b236550fb9428257110bc6
#
_entry.id   4121b9a324b236550fb9428257110bc6
#
_cell.length_a   1.000
_cell.length_b   1.000
_cell.length_c   1.000
_cell.angle_alpha   90.00
_cell.angle_beta   90.00
_cell.angle_gamma   90.00
#
_symmetry.space_group_name_H-M   'P 1'
#
loop_
_entity.id
_entity.type
_entity.pdbx_description
1 polymer ?
#
loop_
_entity_poly.entity_id
_entity_poly.type
_entity_poly.pdbx_seq_one_letter_code
_entity_poly.pdbx_strand_id
1 'polypeptide(L)'
;ADQAKPLIDAIQKPGKWLRVQGFISFSRFENDIVLEPLAVQAAEAPVRVDTAPEKRVELHLHTTMSMMDALTKTGEAVATAARWGHRAIAITDHGVASSFPAALNASKNKVAGTDQNIKILYGCEGYYVNDVDDRIAVHGTASLPLDGEFVAFDLETTGLSAQHDEITEIGAVILRDGQVVDTFQAFVNPGRSIPQKIVDLTGITDAMVADAPPISQVLPEFLAFCGGRVLCAHNADFDVGFLTAAAERLGLPFDPTYLDTLIFAQNLMPQLTNHKLDTVANALSLPDFNHHRASDDALTCGYLYLRFAKMLQERGLHDIQDINA
;
A
#
# COMPACT_ATOMS: atom_id res chain seq x y z
N ALA A 1 -47.09 -34.40 5.66
CA ALA A 1 -45.96 -34.64 6.62
C ALA A 1 -44.86 -35.53 5.97
N ASP A 2 -45.22 -36.58 5.21
CA ASP A 2 -44.21 -37.55 4.66
C ASP A 2 -43.32 -36.98 3.53
N GLN A 3 -43.80 -35.96 2.80
CA GLN A 3 -42.98 -35.32 1.76
C GLN A 3 -41.97 -34.28 2.28
N ALA A 4 -42.19 -33.76 3.48
CA ALA A 4 -41.31 -32.79 4.07
C ALA A 4 -40.09 -33.40 4.78
N LYS A 5 -40.23 -34.66 5.26
CA LYS A 5 -39.18 -35.33 6.03
C LYS A 5 -37.86 -35.49 5.27
N PRO A 6 -37.84 -35.93 3.99
CA PRO A 6 -36.59 -35.99 3.23
C PRO A 6 -35.92 -34.65 2.99
N LEU A 7 -36.73 -33.55 2.92
CA LEU A 7 -36.23 -32.19 2.75
C LEU A 7 -35.65 -31.65 4.06
N ILE A 8 -36.32 -31.91 5.19
CA ILE A 8 -35.83 -31.57 6.53
C ILE A 8 -34.49 -32.30 6.80
N ASP A 9 -34.44 -33.59 6.50
CA ASP A 9 -33.21 -34.39 6.64
C ASP A 9 -32.08 -33.89 5.71
N ALA A 10 -32.42 -33.38 4.54
CA ALA A 10 -31.46 -32.78 3.61
C ALA A 10 -30.92 -31.43 4.09
N ILE A 11 -31.75 -30.60 4.73
CA ILE A 11 -31.36 -29.30 5.29
C ILE A 11 -30.42 -29.48 6.47
N GLN A 12 -30.64 -30.53 7.28
CA GLN A 12 -29.86 -30.79 8.51
C GLN A 12 -28.51 -31.47 8.25
N LYS A 13 -28.24 -31.98 7.04
CA LYS A 13 -26.99 -32.66 6.72
C LYS A 13 -26.04 -31.75 5.93
N PRO A 14 -24.85 -31.43 6.46
CA PRO A 14 -23.84 -30.69 5.71
C PRO A 14 -23.54 -31.34 4.34
N GLY A 15 -23.32 -30.53 3.32
CA GLY A 15 -22.95 -30.97 1.97
C GLY A 15 -24.12 -31.42 1.08
N LYS A 16 -25.36 -31.23 1.51
CA LYS A 16 -26.55 -31.39 0.65
C LYS A 16 -26.92 -30.08 -0.03
N TRP A 17 -27.37 -30.19 -1.27
CA TRP A 17 -27.80 -29.05 -2.07
C TRP A 17 -29.31 -29.02 -2.20
N LEU A 18 -29.86 -27.81 -2.14
CA LEU A 18 -31.28 -27.57 -2.28
C LEU A 18 -31.49 -26.51 -3.35
N ARG A 19 -32.55 -26.69 -4.15
CA ARG A 19 -33.10 -25.64 -5.00
C ARG A 19 -34.29 -25.05 -4.26
N VAL A 20 -34.21 -23.76 -3.96
CA VAL A 20 -35.26 -23.02 -3.26
C VAL A 20 -35.84 -21.99 -4.21
N GLN A 21 -37.16 -21.97 -4.29
CA GLN A 21 -37.96 -20.90 -4.94
C GLN A 21 -38.68 -20.13 -3.86
N GLY A 22 -38.58 -18.82 -3.85
CA GLY A 22 -39.21 -17.97 -2.84
C GLY A 22 -39.04 -16.50 -3.11
N PHE A 23 -39.41 -15.69 -2.13
CA PHE A 23 -39.26 -14.24 -2.17
C PHE A 23 -38.13 -13.80 -1.26
N ILE A 24 -37.43 -12.76 -1.64
CA ILE A 24 -36.44 -12.08 -0.78
C ILE A 24 -37.20 -10.99 -0.04
N SER A 25 -37.16 -11.01 1.30
CA SER A 25 -37.81 -10.02 2.16
C SER A 25 -36.84 -9.59 3.27
N PHE A 26 -37.12 -8.43 3.89
CA PHE A 26 -36.39 -8.01 5.08
C PHE A 26 -37.13 -8.51 6.34
N SER A 27 -36.50 -9.42 7.08
CA SER A 27 -37.00 -9.90 8.36
C SER A 27 -36.66 -8.90 9.47
N ARG A 28 -37.70 -8.31 10.07
CA ARG A 28 -37.49 -7.45 11.26
C ARG A 28 -37.05 -8.23 12.48
N PHE A 29 -37.31 -9.54 12.51
CA PHE A 29 -36.93 -10.41 13.61
C PHE A 29 -35.45 -10.75 13.56
N GLU A 30 -34.94 -11.14 12.39
CA GLU A 30 -33.50 -11.45 12.17
C GLU A 30 -32.67 -10.18 11.94
N ASN A 31 -33.33 -9.04 11.65
CA ASN A 31 -32.71 -7.78 11.24
C ASN A 31 -31.79 -7.95 10.02
N ASP A 32 -32.22 -8.81 9.10
CA ASP A 32 -31.44 -9.16 7.89
C ASP A 32 -32.36 -9.50 6.72
N ILE A 33 -31.78 -9.63 5.53
CA ILE A 33 -32.44 -10.08 4.33
C ILE A 33 -32.58 -11.60 4.37
N VAL A 34 -33.81 -12.10 4.30
CA VAL A 34 -34.13 -13.52 4.34
C VAL A 34 -34.81 -13.99 3.06
N LEU A 35 -34.64 -15.25 2.73
CA LEU A 35 -35.39 -15.95 1.68
C LEU A 35 -36.58 -16.66 2.29
N GLU A 36 -37.81 -16.20 1.97
CA GLU A 36 -39.05 -16.87 2.34
C GLU A 36 -39.37 -17.96 1.32
N PRO A 37 -39.23 -19.25 1.66
CA PRO A 37 -39.39 -20.33 0.70
C PRO A 37 -40.84 -20.63 0.38
N LEU A 38 -41.18 -20.68 -0.92
CA LEU A 38 -42.44 -21.21 -1.41
C LEU A 38 -42.36 -22.68 -1.79
N ALA A 39 -41.20 -23.08 -2.33
CA ALA A 39 -40.94 -24.46 -2.69
C ALA A 39 -39.46 -24.80 -2.46
N VAL A 40 -39.21 -26.01 -1.97
CA VAL A 40 -37.87 -26.54 -1.71
C VAL A 40 -37.78 -27.93 -2.33
N GLN A 41 -36.69 -28.17 -3.03
CA GLN A 41 -36.43 -29.44 -3.73
C GLN A 41 -34.97 -29.83 -3.51
N ALA A 42 -34.73 -31.16 -3.34
CA ALA A 42 -33.36 -31.67 -3.34
C ALA A 42 -32.68 -31.39 -4.69
N ALA A 43 -31.43 -31.02 -4.65
CA ALA A 43 -30.64 -30.72 -5.83
C ALA A 43 -29.29 -31.46 -5.75
N GLU A 44 -28.68 -31.65 -6.89
CA GLU A 44 -27.27 -32.06 -6.94
C GLU A 44 -26.35 -30.86 -6.92
N ALA A 45 -25.19 -31.01 -6.31
CA ALA A 45 -24.16 -29.97 -6.32
C ALA A 45 -23.79 -29.62 -7.77
N PRO A 46 -23.73 -28.34 -8.14
CA PRO A 46 -23.25 -27.99 -9.46
C PRO A 46 -21.78 -28.38 -9.58
N VAL A 47 -21.49 -29.28 -10.49
CA VAL A 47 -20.12 -29.68 -10.77
C VAL A 47 -19.51 -28.71 -11.75
N ARG A 48 -18.55 -27.92 -11.29
CA ARG A 48 -17.75 -27.10 -12.18
C ARG A 48 -16.75 -27.99 -12.92
N VAL A 49 -16.65 -27.80 -14.23
CA VAL A 49 -15.69 -28.46 -15.08
C VAL A 49 -14.89 -27.42 -15.86
N ASP A 50 -13.65 -27.70 -16.12
CA ASP A 50 -12.85 -26.94 -17.04
C ASP A 50 -13.10 -27.47 -18.46
N THR A 51 -13.69 -26.64 -19.32
CA THR A 51 -14.03 -27.00 -20.71
C THR A 51 -12.97 -26.49 -21.70
N ALA A 52 -11.88 -25.89 -21.25
CA ALA A 52 -10.82 -25.41 -22.13
C ALA A 52 -10.18 -26.60 -22.86
N PRO A 53 -9.98 -26.52 -24.20
CA PRO A 53 -9.36 -27.61 -24.99
C PRO A 53 -7.90 -27.84 -24.56
N GLU A 54 -7.16 -26.76 -24.28
CA GLU A 54 -5.82 -26.82 -23.70
C GLU A 54 -5.85 -26.46 -22.23
N LYS A 55 -5.29 -27.33 -21.40
CA LYS A 55 -5.26 -27.13 -19.94
C LYS A 55 -4.06 -26.30 -19.51
N ARG A 56 -4.35 -25.18 -18.85
CA ARG A 56 -3.32 -24.35 -18.22
C ARG A 56 -2.73 -25.06 -17.00
N VAL A 57 -1.47 -24.82 -16.72
CA VAL A 57 -0.86 -25.14 -15.43
C VAL A 57 -0.99 -23.90 -14.53
N GLU A 58 -1.62 -24.05 -13.36
CA GLU A 58 -1.63 -22.99 -12.36
C GLU A 58 -0.24 -22.89 -11.72
N LEU A 59 0.36 -21.71 -11.77
CA LEU A 59 1.71 -21.47 -11.29
C LEU A 59 1.75 -20.62 -10.03
N HIS A 60 0.62 -20.04 -9.60
CA HIS A 60 0.51 -19.17 -8.45
C HIS A 60 -0.78 -19.48 -7.68
N LEU A 61 -0.68 -20.30 -6.64
CA LEU A 61 -1.82 -20.71 -5.82
C LEU A 61 -1.49 -20.61 -4.33
N HIS A 62 -2.34 -19.90 -3.61
CA HIS A 62 -2.32 -19.85 -2.16
C HIS A 62 -3.33 -20.84 -1.58
N THR A 63 -2.94 -21.53 -0.53
CA THR A 63 -3.80 -22.44 0.21
C THR A 63 -4.16 -21.85 1.58
N THR A 64 -4.96 -22.58 2.37
CA THR A 64 -5.26 -22.20 3.76
C THR A 64 -4.02 -22.03 4.64
N MET A 65 -2.81 -22.39 4.16
CA MET A 65 -1.55 -22.15 4.86
C MET A 65 -1.05 -20.71 4.68
N SER A 66 -1.54 -20.00 3.67
CA SER A 66 -1.44 -18.53 3.56
C SER A 66 -2.50 -17.89 4.44
N MET A 67 -2.20 -17.74 5.73
CA MET A 67 -3.16 -17.28 6.75
C MET A 67 -3.73 -15.91 6.38
N MET A 68 -5.06 -15.76 6.56
CA MET A 68 -5.84 -14.55 6.27
C MET A 68 -5.93 -14.17 4.78
N ASP A 69 -5.39 -14.99 3.88
CA ASP A 69 -5.37 -14.71 2.44
C ASP A 69 -6.23 -15.72 1.65
N ALA A 70 -6.09 -17.02 1.91
CA ALA A 70 -6.78 -18.04 1.11
C ALA A 70 -7.63 -19.02 1.91
N LEU A 71 -8.70 -19.51 1.27
CA LEU A 71 -9.64 -20.49 1.84
C LEU A 71 -9.51 -21.87 1.21
N THR A 72 -8.71 -22.03 0.16
CA THR A 72 -8.59 -23.27 -0.61
C THR A 72 -7.71 -24.28 0.10
N LYS A 73 -8.24 -25.47 0.39
CA LYS A 73 -7.44 -26.55 0.96
C LYS A 73 -6.56 -27.17 -0.12
N THR A 74 -5.29 -27.42 0.22
CA THR A 74 -4.27 -27.97 -0.68
C THR A 74 -4.74 -29.24 -1.39
N GLY A 75 -5.28 -30.22 -0.65
CA GLY A 75 -5.75 -31.49 -1.22
C GLY A 75 -6.91 -31.33 -2.18
N GLU A 76 -7.84 -30.40 -1.91
CA GLU A 76 -9.00 -30.12 -2.75
C GLU A 76 -8.59 -29.43 -4.05
N ALA A 77 -7.62 -28.47 -3.99
CA ALA A 77 -7.08 -27.81 -5.16
C ALA A 77 -6.41 -28.81 -6.11
N VAL A 78 -5.51 -29.65 -5.59
CA VAL A 78 -4.80 -30.66 -6.37
C VAL A 78 -5.76 -31.67 -6.98
N ALA A 79 -6.71 -32.21 -6.21
CA ALA A 79 -7.70 -33.17 -6.71
C ALA A 79 -8.60 -32.55 -7.79
N THR A 80 -8.95 -31.27 -7.65
CA THR A 80 -9.75 -30.56 -8.66
C THR A 80 -8.98 -30.33 -9.94
N ALA A 81 -7.72 -29.91 -9.87
CA ALA A 81 -6.85 -29.75 -11.03
C ALA A 81 -6.68 -31.11 -11.78
N ALA A 82 -6.43 -32.19 -11.05
CA ALA A 82 -6.34 -33.51 -11.63
C ALA A 82 -7.65 -33.95 -12.33
N ARG A 83 -8.80 -33.74 -11.69
CA ARG A 83 -10.13 -34.04 -12.25
C ARG A 83 -10.44 -33.22 -13.51
N TRP A 84 -9.93 -32.00 -13.61
CA TRP A 84 -10.07 -31.15 -14.78
C TRP A 84 -9.08 -31.42 -15.90
N GLY A 85 -8.15 -32.38 -15.70
CA GLY A 85 -7.17 -32.78 -16.69
C GLY A 85 -5.91 -31.94 -16.73
N HIS A 86 -5.65 -31.08 -15.71
CA HIS A 86 -4.41 -30.35 -15.59
C HIS A 86 -3.24 -31.29 -15.26
N ARG A 87 -2.14 -31.17 -15.99
CA ARG A 87 -0.97 -32.07 -15.84
C ARG A 87 -0.15 -31.74 -14.60
N ALA A 88 -0.20 -30.49 -14.16
CA ALA A 88 0.53 -29.99 -13.01
C ALA A 88 -0.23 -28.85 -12.31
N ILE A 89 0.16 -28.56 -11.09
CA ILE A 89 -0.30 -27.42 -10.31
C ILE A 89 0.85 -26.96 -9.39
N ALA A 90 1.09 -25.66 -9.28
CA ALA A 90 1.98 -25.11 -8.28
C ALA A 90 1.25 -24.87 -6.95
N ILE A 91 1.99 -24.98 -5.87
CA ILE A 91 1.57 -24.55 -4.54
C ILE A 91 2.60 -23.53 -4.08
N THR A 92 2.17 -22.28 -3.87
CA THR A 92 3.04 -21.11 -3.68
C THR A 92 2.54 -20.24 -2.53
N ASP A 93 2.40 -20.84 -1.34
CA ASP A 93 1.95 -20.10 -0.16
C ASP A 93 2.93 -19.01 0.25
N HIS A 94 2.42 -17.94 0.89
CA HIS A 94 3.19 -16.82 1.39
C HIS A 94 4.23 -17.23 2.44
N GLY A 95 5.52 -17.18 2.08
CA GLY A 95 6.64 -17.35 3.01
C GLY A 95 6.73 -18.71 3.69
N VAL A 96 5.89 -19.70 3.36
CA VAL A 96 5.80 -20.99 4.07
C VAL A 96 5.73 -22.20 3.12
N ALA A 97 6.20 -23.35 3.62
CA ALA A 97 6.13 -24.65 2.95
C ALA A 97 5.15 -25.63 3.65
N SER A 98 4.28 -25.11 4.52
CA SER A 98 3.42 -25.94 5.39
C SER A 98 2.40 -26.79 4.64
N SER A 99 2.04 -26.42 3.41
CA SER A 99 1.14 -27.17 2.52
C SER A 99 1.81 -28.36 1.80
N PHE A 100 3.14 -28.44 1.76
CA PHE A 100 3.87 -29.43 0.96
C PHE A 100 3.55 -30.89 1.31
N PRO A 101 3.44 -31.30 2.60
CA PRO A 101 3.04 -32.66 2.92
C PRO A 101 1.64 -33.02 2.40
N ALA A 102 0.69 -32.09 2.48
CA ALA A 102 -0.66 -32.29 1.94
C ALA A 102 -0.65 -32.36 0.40
N ALA A 103 0.15 -31.53 -0.26
CA ALA A 103 0.33 -31.55 -1.71
C ALA A 103 0.96 -32.88 -2.17
N LEU A 104 1.99 -33.37 -1.47
CA LEU A 104 2.63 -34.64 -1.76
C LEU A 104 1.62 -35.81 -1.64
N ASN A 105 0.80 -35.83 -0.60
CA ASN A 105 -0.24 -36.84 -0.47
C ASN A 105 -1.27 -36.78 -1.60
N ALA A 106 -1.65 -35.56 -2.01
CA ALA A 106 -2.61 -35.34 -3.08
C ALA A 106 -2.02 -35.58 -4.50
N SER A 107 -0.68 -35.59 -4.67
CA SER A 107 -0.05 -35.86 -5.96
C SER A 107 -0.35 -37.24 -6.53
N LYS A 108 -0.89 -38.17 -5.71
CA LYS A 108 -1.34 -39.50 -6.13
C LYS A 108 -2.62 -39.46 -6.99
N ASN A 109 -3.32 -38.34 -7.07
CA ASN A 109 -4.49 -38.19 -7.93
C ASN A 109 -4.08 -38.33 -9.40
N LYS A 110 -4.85 -39.14 -10.13
CA LYS A 110 -4.68 -39.32 -11.57
C LYS A 110 -5.26 -38.15 -12.34
N VAL A 111 -4.53 -37.71 -13.33
CA VAL A 111 -5.01 -36.72 -14.29
C VAL A 111 -6.11 -37.32 -15.14
N ALA A 112 -7.25 -36.64 -15.22
CA ALA A 112 -8.42 -37.19 -15.96
C ALA A 112 -8.05 -37.56 -17.40
N GLY A 113 -8.46 -38.77 -17.80
CA GLY A 113 -8.18 -39.32 -19.12
C GLY A 113 -6.76 -39.89 -19.31
N THR A 114 -5.97 -40.00 -18.24
CA THR A 114 -4.60 -40.55 -18.27
C THR A 114 -4.32 -41.48 -17.09
N ASP A 115 -3.24 -42.26 -17.19
CA ASP A 115 -2.70 -43.05 -16.07
C ASP A 115 -1.62 -42.29 -15.27
N GLN A 116 -1.36 -41.03 -15.62
CA GLN A 116 -0.32 -40.23 -14.98
C GLN A 116 -0.85 -39.56 -13.71
N ASN A 117 -0.02 -39.49 -12.69
CA ASN A 117 -0.28 -38.69 -11.51
C ASN A 117 -0.09 -37.21 -11.84
N ILE A 118 -0.88 -36.34 -11.17
CA ILE A 118 -0.67 -34.88 -11.28
C ILE A 118 0.70 -34.49 -10.69
N LYS A 119 1.45 -33.67 -11.44
CA LYS A 119 2.73 -33.14 -10.97
C LYS A 119 2.50 -31.94 -10.04
N ILE A 120 3.14 -31.96 -8.89
CA ILE A 120 3.18 -30.78 -7.99
C ILE A 120 4.45 -29.99 -8.26
N LEU A 121 4.28 -28.68 -8.44
CA LEU A 121 5.37 -27.72 -8.45
C LEU A 121 5.39 -27.06 -7.07
N TYR A 122 6.44 -27.32 -6.33
CA TYR A 122 6.62 -26.77 -4.99
C TYR A 122 7.30 -25.40 -5.09
N GLY A 123 6.67 -24.39 -4.59
CA GLY A 123 7.14 -23.02 -4.57
C GLY A 123 6.76 -22.31 -3.27
N CYS A 124 7.28 -21.13 -3.12
CA CYS A 124 6.97 -20.24 -2.00
C CYS A 124 6.95 -18.84 -2.56
N GLU A 125 5.96 -18.04 -2.20
CA GLU A 125 5.98 -16.62 -2.51
C GLU A 125 6.87 -15.92 -1.51
N GLY A 126 8.03 -15.46 -2.00
CA GLY A 126 9.00 -14.73 -1.19
C GLY A 126 8.74 -13.24 -1.23
N TYR A 127 8.97 -12.58 -0.09
CA TYR A 127 8.99 -11.13 0.00
C TYR A 127 10.43 -10.66 -0.22
N TYR A 128 10.66 -9.96 -1.33
CA TYR A 128 11.93 -9.30 -1.57
C TYR A 128 11.89 -7.90 -0.99
N VAL A 129 12.82 -7.60 -0.11
CA VAL A 129 13.08 -6.25 0.40
C VAL A 129 14.45 -5.84 -0.10
N ASN A 130 14.51 -4.76 -0.86
CA ASN A 130 15.76 -4.17 -1.26
C ASN A 130 16.22 -3.22 -0.14
N ASP A 131 16.94 -3.77 0.84
CA ASP A 131 17.40 -3.02 2.01
C ASP A 131 18.64 -2.13 1.73
N VAL A 132 19.12 -2.14 0.50
CA VAL A 132 20.21 -1.26 0.06
C VAL A 132 19.61 0.06 -0.47
N ASP A 133 18.68 -0.02 -1.41
CA ASP A 133 18.07 1.17 -2.02
C ASP A 133 17.05 1.85 -1.10
N ASP A 134 16.31 1.07 -0.31
CA ASP A 134 15.30 1.59 0.63
C ASP A 134 15.91 2.29 1.87
N ARG A 135 17.24 2.32 1.99
CA ARG A 135 17.96 2.99 3.08
C ARG A 135 18.76 4.21 2.65
N ILE A 136 18.62 4.60 1.41
CA ILE A 136 19.31 5.79 0.90
C ILE A 136 18.62 7.04 1.48
N ALA A 137 19.37 7.79 2.29
CA ALA A 137 18.85 9.00 2.92
C ALA A 137 19.07 10.26 2.06
N VAL A 138 19.96 10.19 1.06
CA VAL A 138 20.30 11.29 0.16
C VAL A 138 20.18 10.82 -1.27
N HIS A 139 19.27 11.39 -2.02
CA HIS A 139 19.06 11.12 -3.44
C HIS A 139 19.58 12.28 -4.28
N GLY A 140 20.16 12.00 -5.45
CA GLY A 140 20.73 12.99 -6.35
C GLY A 140 22.23 13.21 -6.11
N THR A 141 22.79 14.23 -6.77
CA THR A 141 24.24 14.40 -6.90
C THR A 141 24.77 15.74 -6.40
N ALA A 142 23.91 16.63 -5.93
CA ALA A 142 24.36 17.93 -5.38
C ALA A 142 25.13 17.71 -4.07
N SER A 143 26.25 18.39 -3.91
CA SER A 143 26.98 18.49 -2.66
C SER A 143 26.42 19.65 -1.83
N LEU A 144 26.26 19.43 -0.54
CA LEU A 144 25.81 20.43 0.41
C LEU A 144 26.46 20.18 1.78
N PRO A 145 27.10 21.15 2.42
CA PRO A 145 27.44 21.05 3.83
C PRO A 145 26.23 20.67 4.68
N LEU A 146 26.40 19.82 5.69
CA LEU A 146 25.27 19.33 6.51
C LEU A 146 24.45 20.46 7.17
N ASP A 147 25.06 21.61 7.40
CA ASP A 147 24.45 22.84 7.91
C ASP A 147 24.13 23.89 6.82
N GLY A 148 24.23 23.48 5.54
CA GLY A 148 23.95 24.35 4.41
C GLY A 148 22.48 24.74 4.26
N GLU A 149 22.21 25.64 3.29
CA GLU A 149 20.85 26.09 2.99
C GLU A 149 20.07 25.04 2.21
N PHE A 150 18.89 24.70 2.68
CA PHE A 150 18.00 23.72 2.04
C PHE A 150 16.52 24.15 2.13
N VAL A 151 15.66 23.47 1.39
CA VAL A 151 14.21 23.63 1.44
C VAL A 151 13.60 22.40 2.10
N ALA A 152 13.01 22.57 3.28
CA ALA A 152 12.14 21.53 3.84
C ALA A 152 10.71 21.74 3.31
N PHE A 153 10.04 20.66 2.93
CA PHE A 153 8.70 20.74 2.35
C PHE A 153 7.86 19.52 2.71
N ASP A 154 6.56 19.68 2.57
CA ASP A 154 5.56 18.63 2.78
C ASP A 154 4.36 18.88 1.86
N LEU A 155 3.66 17.82 1.48
CA LEU A 155 2.49 17.85 0.61
C LEU A 155 1.28 17.22 1.27
N GLU A 156 0.12 17.86 1.09
CA GLU A 156 -1.15 17.19 1.32
C GLU A 156 -1.76 16.78 -0.04
N THR A 157 -2.40 15.60 -0.07
CA THR A 157 -2.85 14.98 -1.33
C THR A 157 -4.24 14.36 -1.19
N THR A 158 -4.91 14.04 -2.30
CA THR A 158 -6.22 13.36 -2.30
C THR A 158 -6.13 11.87 -2.02
N GLY A 159 -4.92 11.30 -1.95
CA GLY A 159 -4.66 9.87 -1.72
C GLY A 159 -3.18 9.53 -1.78
N LEU A 160 -2.83 8.25 -1.94
CA LEU A 160 -1.45 7.78 -1.81
C LEU A 160 -0.73 7.53 -3.15
N SER A 161 -1.41 7.66 -4.26
CA SER A 161 -0.86 7.31 -5.58
C SER A 161 -0.52 8.55 -6.39
N ALA A 162 0.76 8.85 -6.58
CA ALA A 162 1.22 9.95 -7.41
C ALA A 162 0.72 9.91 -8.86
N GLN A 163 0.29 8.72 -9.36
CA GLN A 163 -0.25 8.55 -10.70
C GLN A 163 -1.76 8.82 -10.79
N HIS A 164 -2.50 8.65 -9.68
CA HIS A 164 -3.96 8.66 -9.67
C HIS A 164 -4.55 9.71 -8.74
N ASP A 165 -3.77 10.24 -7.82
CA ASP A 165 -4.19 11.24 -6.85
C ASP A 165 -3.53 12.59 -7.13
N GLU A 166 -4.06 13.65 -6.53
CA GLU A 166 -3.66 15.02 -6.80
C GLU A 166 -3.20 15.73 -5.52
N ILE A 167 -2.34 16.72 -5.67
CA ILE A 167 -1.88 17.59 -4.58
C ILE A 167 -2.99 18.55 -4.19
N THR A 168 -3.18 18.78 -2.90
CA THR A 168 -4.17 19.72 -2.33
C THR A 168 -3.54 20.89 -1.56
N GLU A 169 -2.35 20.70 -0.99
CA GLU A 169 -1.57 21.77 -0.35
C GLU A 169 -0.07 21.51 -0.55
N ILE A 170 0.72 22.57 -0.73
CA ILE A 170 2.18 22.54 -0.70
C ILE A 170 2.63 23.49 0.41
N GLY A 171 3.39 22.98 1.38
CA GLY A 171 4.04 23.74 2.41
C GLY A 171 5.56 23.62 2.31
N ALA A 172 6.29 24.71 2.42
CA ALA A 172 7.75 24.67 2.40
C ALA A 172 8.38 25.83 3.16
N VAL A 173 9.59 25.59 3.66
CA VAL A 173 10.42 26.59 4.31
C VAL A 173 11.85 26.51 3.81
N ILE A 174 12.48 27.65 3.58
CA ILE A 174 13.93 27.72 3.36
C ILE A 174 14.60 27.90 4.71
N LEU A 175 15.52 26.99 5.05
CA LEU A 175 16.35 27.10 6.23
C LEU A 175 17.80 27.43 5.86
N ARG A 176 18.37 28.42 6.53
CA ARG A 176 19.78 28.86 6.43
C ARG A 176 20.30 29.14 7.81
N ASP A 177 21.45 28.61 8.17
CA ASP A 177 22.09 28.77 9.51
C ASP A 177 21.12 28.43 10.67
N GLY A 178 20.26 27.42 10.46
CA GLY A 178 19.25 26.99 11.44
C GLY A 178 18.06 27.95 11.62
N GLN A 179 17.92 28.97 10.75
CA GLN A 179 16.82 29.94 10.79
C GLN A 179 15.95 29.82 9.53
N VAL A 180 14.65 29.98 9.69
CA VAL A 180 13.73 30.15 8.57
C VAL A 180 13.96 31.50 7.92
N VAL A 181 14.32 31.51 6.64
CA VAL A 181 14.57 32.76 5.87
C VAL A 181 13.45 33.09 4.91
N ASP A 182 12.68 32.06 4.47
CA ASP A 182 11.51 32.26 3.61
C ASP A 182 10.54 31.11 3.77
N THR A 183 9.27 31.33 3.40
CA THR A 183 8.20 30.34 3.51
C THR A 183 7.33 30.33 2.26
N PHE A 184 6.88 29.14 1.87
CA PHE A 184 5.92 28.94 0.79
C PHE A 184 4.74 28.14 1.33
N GLN A 185 3.51 28.59 1.05
CA GLN A 185 2.31 27.84 1.34
C GLN A 185 1.26 28.14 0.28
N ALA A 186 0.73 27.10 -0.33
CA ALA A 186 -0.32 27.25 -1.32
C ALA A 186 -1.28 26.06 -1.27
N PHE A 187 -2.57 26.35 -1.23
CA PHE A 187 -3.59 25.38 -1.59
C PHE A 187 -3.59 25.17 -3.10
N VAL A 188 -3.93 23.96 -3.49
CA VAL A 188 -4.02 23.54 -4.90
C VAL A 188 -5.42 22.99 -5.14
N ASN A 189 -6.10 23.45 -6.17
CA ASN A 189 -7.35 22.85 -6.60
C ASN A 189 -7.04 21.51 -7.30
N PRO A 190 -7.46 20.36 -6.73
CA PRO A 190 -7.15 19.06 -7.32
C PRO A 190 -8.01 18.74 -8.55
N GLY A 191 -8.99 19.58 -8.90
CA GLY A 191 -9.92 19.34 -10.01
C GLY A 191 -10.88 18.17 -9.79
N ARG A 192 -10.95 17.64 -8.58
CA ARG A 192 -11.77 16.50 -8.18
C ARG A 192 -12.14 16.61 -6.71
N SER A 193 -13.19 15.89 -6.28
CA SER A 193 -13.57 15.86 -4.87
C SER A 193 -12.53 15.13 -4.02
N ILE A 194 -12.26 15.66 -2.83
CA ILE A 194 -11.35 15.08 -1.84
C ILE A 194 -12.11 13.96 -1.10
N PRO A 195 -11.60 12.72 -1.06
CA PRO A 195 -12.24 11.63 -0.33
C PRO A 195 -12.42 11.97 1.16
N GLN A 196 -13.59 11.63 1.74
CA GLN A 196 -13.89 11.94 3.14
C GLN A 196 -12.80 11.47 4.11
N LYS A 197 -12.21 10.32 3.89
CA LYS A 197 -11.09 9.79 4.67
C LYS A 197 -9.87 10.75 4.70
N ILE A 198 -9.61 11.42 3.58
CA ILE A 198 -8.51 12.41 3.48
C ILE A 198 -8.92 13.71 4.17
N VAL A 199 -10.16 14.17 4.01
CA VAL A 199 -10.69 15.32 4.77
C VAL A 199 -10.58 15.08 6.27
N ASP A 200 -10.92 13.89 6.75
CA ASP A 200 -10.83 13.52 8.17
C ASP A 200 -9.36 13.49 8.67
N LEU A 201 -8.42 13.20 7.78
CA LEU A 201 -6.98 13.16 8.10
C LEU A 201 -6.34 14.54 8.09
N THR A 202 -6.54 15.31 7.01
CA THR A 202 -5.82 16.57 6.73
C THR A 202 -6.60 17.81 7.16
N GLY A 203 -7.91 17.67 7.35
CA GLY A 203 -8.83 18.79 7.58
C GLY A 203 -9.10 19.63 6.32
N ILE A 204 -8.48 19.31 5.17
CA ILE A 204 -8.67 20.05 3.93
C ILE A 204 -9.96 19.60 3.25
N THR A 205 -10.88 20.52 3.05
CA THR A 205 -12.19 20.26 2.42
C THR A 205 -12.22 20.77 0.98
N ASP A 206 -13.16 20.24 0.17
CA ASP A 206 -13.41 20.74 -1.19
C ASP A 206 -13.64 22.27 -1.22
N ALA A 207 -14.32 22.81 -0.21
CA ALA A 207 -14.58 24.26 -0.12
C ALA A 207 -13.32 25.09 0.08
N MET A 208 -12.29 24.56 0.76
CA MET A 208 -11.04 25.28 0.99
C MET A 208 -10.19 25.41 -0.26
N VAL A 209 -10.30 24.44 -1.17
CA VAL A 209 -9.50 24.38 -2.39
C VAL A 209 -10.27 24.78 -3.65
N ALA A 210 -11.58 25.07 -3.54
CA ALA A 210 -12.45 25.36 -4.69
C ALA A 210 -11.94 26.54 -5.54
N ASP A 211 -11.51 27.60 -4.90
CA ASP A 211 -11.00 28.82 -5.54
C ASP A 211 -9.44 28.85 -5.61
N ALA A 212 -8.77 27.78 -5.19
CA ALA A 212 -7.32 27.68 -5.25
C ALA A 212 -6.84 27.51 -6.71
N PRO A 213 -5.63 27.97 -7.05
CA PRO A 213 -5.07 27.77 -8.38
C PRO A 213 -4.80 26.29 -8.64
N PRO A 214 -4.81 25.85 -9.90
CA PRO A 214 -4.46 24.47 -10.27
C PRO A 214 -2.95 24.25 -10.13
N ILE A 215 -2.54 22.97 -10.07
CA ILE A 215 -1.13 22.57 -9.94
C ILE A 215 -0.26 23.13 -11.07
N SER A 216 -0.81 23.36 -12.28
CA SER A 216 -0.11 23.94 -13.40
C SER A 216 0.36 25.39 -13.17
N GLN A 217 -0.25 26.08 -12.19
CA GLN A 217 0.19 27.41 -11.77
C GLN A 217 1.08 27.30 -10.52
N VAL A 218 0.69 26.51 -9.51
CA VAL A 218 1.39 26.47 -8.22
C VAL A 218 2.75 25.79 -8.33
N LEU A 219 2.88 24.70 -9.15
CA LEU A 219 4.14 23.98 -9.24
C LEU A 219 5.29 24.83 -9.81
N PRO A 220 5.13 25.61 -10.90
CA PRO A 220 6.19 26.52 -11.34
C PRO A 220 6.60 27.55 -10.28
N GLU A 221 5.66 28.08 -9.50
CA GLU A 221 5.95 29.02 -8.41
C GLU A 221 6.74 28.33 -7.29
N PHE A 222 6.35 27.11 -6.91
CA PHE A 222 7.07 26.29 -5.93
C PHE A 222 8.49 25.94 -6.42
N LEU A 223 8.66 25.51 -7.67
CA LEU A 223 9.99 25.23 -8.23
C LEU A 223 10.89 26.47 -8.27
N ALA A 224 10.31 27.64 -8.55
CA ALA A 224 11.03 28.92 -8.49
C ALA A 224 11.44 29.26 -7.05
N PHE A 225 10.57 29.01 -6.05
CA PHE A 225 10.89 29.14 -4.63
C PHE A 225 12.02 28.21 -4.21
N CYS A 226 12.00 26.95 -4.65
CA CYS A 226 13.08 25.99 -4.38
C CYS A 226 14.43 26.47 -4.96
N GLY A 227 14.43 27.09 -6.14
CA GLY A 227 15.61 27.71 -6.75
C GLY A 227 16.78 26.76 -6.94
N GLY A 228 16.53 25.46 -7.16
CA GLY A 228 17.55 24.43 -7.32
C GLY A 228 18.26 24.00 -6.03
N ARG A 229 17.76 24.39 -4.87
CA ARG A 229 18.26 23.95 -3.57
C ARG A 229 18.00 22.47 -3.33
N VAL A 230 18.77 21.87 -2.44
CA VAL A 230 18.49 20.54 -1.91
C VAL A 230 17.15 20.56 -1.18
N LEU A 231 16.30 19.58 -1.48
CA LEU A 231 15.00 19.40 -0.85
C LEU A 231 15.12 18.47 0.36
N CYS A 232 14.21 18.59 1.31
CA CYS A 232 14.15 17.75 2.50
C CYS A 232 12.70 17.49 2.85
N ALA A 233 12.32 16.21 2.99
CA ALA A 233 10.99 15.83 3.42
C ALA A 233 11.05 14.61 4.36
N HIS A 234 9.91 14.26 4.95
CA HIS A 234 9.80 13.08 5.82
C HIS A 234 9.02 11.97 5.09
N ASN A 235 9.68 10.88 4.71
CA ASN A 235 9.25 9.91 3.72
C ASN A 235 9.25 10.54 2.32
N ALA A 236 10.38 11.15 1.99
CA ALA A 236 10.56 12.07 0.87
C ALA A 236 10.19 11.50 -0.50
N ASP A 237 10.31 10.18 -0.71
CA ASP A 237 9.93 9.52 -1.96
C ASP A 237 8.44 9.69 -2.28
N PHE A 238 7.59 9.80 -1.26
CA PHE A 238 6.17 10.09 -1.43
C PHE A 238 5.98 11.48 -2.05
N ASP A 239 6.49 12.50 -1.41
CA ASP A 239 6.30 13.89 -1.84
C ASP A 239 7.00 14.19 -3.15
N VAL A 240 8.25 13.76 -3.30
CA VAL A 240 9.02 13.89 -4.54
C VAL A 240 8.33 13.15 -5.68
N GLY A 241 7.74 11.98 -5.41
CA GLY A 241 6.97 11.22 -6.40
C GLY A 241 5.76 11.98 -6.95
N PHE A 242 5.01 12.68 -6.09
CA PHE A 242 3.90 13.54 -6.51
C PHE A 242 4.37 14.75 -7.33
N LEU A 243 5.45 15.41 -6.90
CA LEU A 243 6.04 16.54 -7.64
C LEU A 243 6.58 16.08 -9.00
N THR A 244 7.25 14.93 -9.06
CA THR A 244 7.76 14.35 -10.31
C THR A 244 6.63 14.06 -11.28
N ALA A 245 5.58 13.37 -10.83
CA ALA A 245 4.43 13.05 -11.68
C ALA A 245 3.71 14.32 -12.18
N ALA A 246 3.60 15.36 -11.34
CA ALA A 246 3.02 16.63 -11.72
C ALA A 246 3.92 17.38 -12.72
N ALA A 247 5.24 17.40 -12.49
CA ALA A 247 6.20 18.02 -13.39
C ALA A 247 6.23 17.36 -14.78
N GLU A 248 6.22 16.01 -14.83
CA GLU A 248 6.13 15.24 -16.07
C GLU A 248 4.86 15.59 -16.86
N ARG A 249 3.69 15.64 -16.20
CA ARG A 249 2.42 16.02 -16.84
C ARG A 249 2.46 17.43 -17.45
N LEU A 250 3.23 18.33 -16.83
CA LEU A 250 3.36 19.72 -17.26
C LEU A 250 4.55 19.97 -18.20
N GLY A 251 5.39 18.95 -18.45
CA GLY A 251 6.61 19.09 -19.25
C GLY A 251 7.67 19.97 -18.59
N LEU A 252 7.70 20.05 -17.25
CA LEU A 252 8.65 20.81 -16.47
C LEU A 252 9.86 19.94 -16.10
N PRO A 253 11.10 20.45 -16.17
CA PRO A 253 12.26 19.73 -15.67
C PRO A 253 12.21 19.67 -14.14
N PHE A 254 12.35 18.46 -13.59
CA PHE A 254 12.42 18.25 -12.14
C PHE A 254 13.29 17.03 -11.85
N ASP A 255 14.51 17.28 -11.38
CA ASP A 255 15.50 16.25 -11.00
C ASP A 255 16.25 16.76 -9.74
N PRO A 256 15.59 16.80 -8.60
CA PRO A 256 16.14 17.37 -7.39
C PRO A 256 17.13 16.43 -6.70
N THR A 257 18.10 17.01 -5.98
CA THR A 257 18.73 16.32 -4.87
C THR A 257 17.86 16.50 -3.64
N TYR A 258 17.55 15.41 -2.91
CA TYR A 258 16.69 15.46 -1.74
C TYR A 258 17.15 14.54 -0.60
N LEU A 259 16.69 14.86 0.59
CA LEU A 259 17.01 14.24 1.86
C LEU A 259 15.74 13.64 2.46
N ASP A 260 15.82 12.42 2.96
CA ASP A 260 14.71 11.75 3.63
C ASP A 260 14.95 11.65 5.15
N THR A 261 14.23 12.47 5.92
CA THR A 261 14.35 12.47 7.39
C THR A 261 13.78 11.22 8.05
N LEU A 262 12.91 10.44 7.38
CA LEU A 262 12.48 9.14 7.86
C LEU A 262 13.65 8.16 7.88
N ILE A 263 14.43 8.11 6.79
CA ILE A 263 15.61 7.24 6.69
C ILE A 263 16.68 7.66 7.70
N PHE A 264 16.92 8.96 7.88
CA PHE A 264 17.78 9.45 8.96
C PHE A 264 17.30 8.96 10.33
N ALA A 265 16.00 9.10 10.63
CA ALA A 265 15.44 8.68 11.91
C ALA A 265 15.60 7.18 12.15
N GLN A 266 15.36 6.34 11.15
CA GLN A 266 15.52 4.89 11.23
C GLN A 266 16.97 4.48 11.54
N ASN A 267 17.95 5.18 10.97
CA ASN A 267 19.35 4.86 11.15
C ASN A 267 19.97 5.49 12.42
N LEU A 268 19.55 6.68 12.79
CA LEU A 268 20.11 7.42 13.92
C LEU A 268 19.38 7.15 15.24
N MET A 269 18.12 6.72 15.17
CA MET A 269 17.25 6.49 16.33
C MET A 269 16.52 5.11 16.25
N PRO A 270 17.23 4.00 16.01
CA PRO A 270 16.62 2.68 15.80
C PRO A 270 15.85 2.15 17.02
N GLN A 271 16.02 2.76 18.20
CA GLN A 271 15.34 2.40 19.44
C GLN A 271 13.88 2.86 19.50
N LEU A 272 13.44 3.73 18.60
CA LEU A 272 12.05 4.20 18.57
C LEU A 272 11.11 3.09 18.08
N THR A 273 9.90 3.06 18.62
CA THR A 273 8.88 2.06 18.24
C THR A 273 8.30 2.30 16.85
N ASN A 274 8.32 3.54 16.40
CA ASN A 274 8.03 3.97 15.03
C ASN A 274 8.78 5.29 14.75
N HIS A 275 8.85 5.66 13.48
CA HIS A 275 9.59 6.83 13.02
C HIS A 275 8.68 7.86 12.33
N LYS A 276 7.41 7.94 12.74
CA LYS A 276 6.52 9.02 12.28
C LYS A 276 7.08 10.37 12.69
N LEU A 277 6.75 11.41 11.92
CA LEU A 277 7.22 12.78 12.13
C LEU A 277 7.02 13.24 13.58
N ASP A 278 5.81 13.05 14.12
CA ASP A 278 5.44 13.39 15.50
C ASP A 278 6.27 12.64 16.54
N THR A 279 6.45 11.35 16.35
CA THR A 279 7.19 10.50 17.28
C THR A 279 8.65 10.93 17.36
N VAL A 280 9.27 11.20 16.21
CA VAL A 280 10.67 11.62 16.13
C VAL A 280 10.84 13.04 16.67
N ALA A 281 9.93 13.97 16.34
CA ALA A 281 9.94 15.33 16.82
C ALA A 281 9.85 15.38 18.36
N ASN A 282 8.94 14.60 18.94
CA ASN A 282 8.79 14.47 20.40
C ASN A 282 10.06 13.88 21.04
N ALA A 283 10.64 12.84 20.46
CA ALA A 283 11.85 12.21 20.98
C ALA A 283 13.05 13.17 20.98
N LEU A 284 13.11 14.10 20.02
CA LEU A 284 14.12 15.13 19.91
C LEU A 284 13.75 16.43 20.65
N SER A 285 12.62 16.44 21.36
CA SER A 285 12.11 17.61 22.10
C SER A 285 11.99 18.87 21.23
N LEU A 286 11.50 18.69 19.99
CA LEU A 286 11.15 19.82 19.15
C LEU A 286 9.86 20.48 19.67
N PRO A 287 9.64 21.79 19.35
CA PRO A 287 8.39 22.47 19.72
C PRO A 287 7.16 21.76 19.16
N ASP A 288 6.04 21.82 19.89
CA ASP A 288 4.75 21.32 19.41
C ASP A 288 4.32 22.07 18.14
N PHE A 289 3.72 21.35 17.19
CA PHE A 289 3.23 21.86 15.92
C PHE A 289 1.84 21.30 15.59
N ASN A 290 1.15 21.95 14.65
CA ASN A 290 -0.16 21.48 14.19
C ASN A 290 0.03 20.43 13.11
N HIS A 291 -0.18 19.18 13.44
CA HIS A 291 -0.10 18.07 12.49
C HIS A 291 -1.10 18.23 11.33
N HIS A 292 -0.72 17.71 10.18
CA HIS A 292 -1.52 17.70 8.95
C HIS A 292 -1.81 19.10 8.39
N ARG A 293 -0.82 19.98 8.52
CA ARG A 293 -0.73 21.24 7.78
C ARG A 293 0.66 21.27 7.15
N ALA A 294 0.69 21.22 5.82
CA ALA A 294 1.94 21.09 5.08
C ALA A 294 3.05 22.08 5.49
N SER A 295 2.68 23.31 5.87
CA SER A 295 3.67 24.32 6.34
C SER A 295 4.29 23.96 7.69
N ASP A 296 3.51 23.42 8.63
CA ASP A 296 3.98 23.09 9.97
C ASP A 296 4.78 21.77 9.94
N ASP A 297 4.35 20.80 9.13
CA ASP A 297 5.05 19.54 8.91
C ASP A 297 6.38 19.77 8.18
N ALA A 298 6.42 20.64 7.16
CA ALA A 298 7.64 21.08 6.50
C ALA A 298 8.63 21.73 7.48
N LEU A 299 8.17 22.63 8.34
CA LEU A 299 9.01 23.29 9.33
C LEU A 299 9.59 22.27 10.33
N THR A 300 8.76 21.36 10.82
CA THR A 300 9.16 20.31 11.73
C THR A 300 10.18 19.37 11.08
N CYS A 301 9.94 18.96 9.82
CA CYS A 301 10.88 18.19 9.03
C CYS A 301 12.25 18.89 8.91
N GLY A 302 12.24 20.21 8.66
CA GLY A 302 13.47 21.00 8.59
C GLY A 302 14.24 21.01 9.91
N TYR A 303 13.57 21.16 11.03
CA TYR A 303 14.21 21.08 12.35
C TYR A 303 14.70 19.68 12.69
N LEU A 304 13.99 18.62 12.25
CA LEU A 304 14.50 17.25 12.39
C LEU A 304 15.82 17.09 11.65
N TYR A 305 15.88 17.52 10.39
CA TYR A 305 17.11 17.42 9.62
C TYR A 305 18.27 18.17 10.31
N LEU A 306 18.06 19.38 10.83
CA LEU A 306 19.11 20.12 11.55
C LEU A 306 19.62 19.35 12.79
N ARG A 307 18.75 18.61 13.50
CA ARG A 307 19.18 17.74 14.60
C ARG A 307 20.00 16.56 14.10
N PHE A 308 19.58 15.94 13.01
CA PHE A 308 20.32 14.83 12.40
C PHE A 308 21.68 15.30 11.83
N ALA A 309 21.70 16.43 11.15
CA ALA A 309 22.93 17.05 10.66
C ALA A 309 23.96 17.22 11.78
N LYS A 310 23.54 17.73 12.94
CA LYS A 310 24.42 17.84 14.11
C LYS A 310 24.94 16.48 14.60
N MET A 311 24.06 15.47 14.68
CA MET A 311 24.47 14.11 15.08
C MET A 311 25.46 13.48 14.09
N LEU A 312 25.34 13.78 12.81
CA LEU A 312 26.24 13.34 11.75
C LEU A 312 27.57 14.09 11.79
N GLN A 313 27.55 15.40 12.01
CA GLN A 313 28.78 16.18 12.22
C GLN A 313 29.58 15.69 13.43
N GLU A 314 28.93 15.31 14.52
CA GLU A 314 29.57 14.71 15.71
C GLU A 314 30.23 13.35 15.38
N ARG A 315 29.80 12.67 14.30
CA ARG A 315 30.39 11.44 13.76
C ARG A 315 31.48 11.71 12.70
N GLY A 316 31.78 12.96 12.41
CA GLY A 316 32.83 13.38 11.47
C GLY A 316 32.40 13.48 10.01
N LEU A 317 31.08 13.45 9.72
CA LEU A 317 30.54 13.71 8.38
C LEU A 317 30.36 15.21 8.20
N HIS A 318 30.59 15.73 7.00
CA HIS A 318 30.54 17.17 6.74
C HIS A 318 29.70 17.55 5.52
N ASP A 319 29.47 16.65 4.60
CA ASP A 319 28.67 16.83 3.40
C ASP A 319 27.58 15.76 3.30
N ILE A 320 26.47 16.11 2.65
CA ILE A 320 25.35 15.17 2.45
C ILE A 320 25.79 13.96 1.60
N GLN A 321 26.76 14.12 0.69
CA GLN A 321 27.25 13.03 -0.14
C GLN A 321 28.06 11.99 0.64
N ASP A 322 28.52 12.32 1.84
CA ASP A 322 29.23 11.39 2.71
C ASP A 322 28.29 10.39 3.42
N ILE A 323 26.96 10.64 3.37
CA ILE A 323 25.98 9.93 4.21
C ILE A 323 25.67 8.53 3.68
N ASN A 324 25.60 8.36 2.38
CA ASN A 324 25.30 7.07 1.75
C ASN A 324 26.56 6.20 1.53
N ALA A 325 27.74 6.67 1.92
CA ALA A 325 29.04 6.05 1.63
C ALA A 325 29.38 4.84 2.55
#